data_d464dd92591f0b94ae8aef5af4368efd
#
_entry.id   d464dd92591f0b94ae8aef5af4368efd
#
_cell.length_a   1.000
_cell.length_b   1.000
_cell.length_c   1.000
_cell.angle_alpha   90.00
_cell.angle_beta   90.00
_cell.angle_gamma   90.00
#
_symmetry.space_group_name_H-M   'P 1'
#
loop_
_entity.id
_entity.type
_entity.pdbx_description
1 polymer ?
#
loop_
_entity_poly.entity_id
_entity_poly.type
_entity_poly.pdbx_seq_one_letter_code
_entity_poly.pdbx_strand_id
1 'polypeptide(L)'
;NQVNVNLPIIDEAKEWMKNQLMPIIAPSTGLTAYAQRKASENKDLIKYIVGFLHEADFNVTDISANVVNKQLRDDAIKFLTEENVSGDEDSAREMERIKKERTIKQIQTVFEHTVENEKGTEIFQMDKKDESVGTMRTFGIEAALYEALKSQAVLPVDEWETSLHPKLQEKMLFEYLKTNSRSQLIVTTHNDGLLDLVDDLIRKDSVWFTEKKKSGVTDLYKLTDFRGVN
;
A
#
# COMPACT_ATOMS: atom_id res chain seq x y z
N ASN A 1 -5.96 -16.98 -37.69
CA ASN A 1 -7.32 -16.39 -37.72
C ASN A 1 -7.74 -16.08 -36.30
N GLN A 2 -7.44 -14.85 -35.83
CA GLN A 2 -8.07 -14.33 -34.63
C GLN A 2 -9.51 -13.94 -34.98
N VAL A 3 -10.46 -14.70 -34.48
CA VAL A 3 -11.87 -14.32 -34.55
C VAL A 3 -12.04 -13.15 -33.55
N ASN A 4 -12.16 -11.95 -34.08
CA ASN A 4 -12.45 -10.75 -33.29
C ASN A 4 -13.95 -10.79 -32.95
N VAL A 5 -14.30 -11.49 -31.87
CA VAL A 5 -15.67 -11.51 -31.36
C VAL A 5 -15.83 -10.24 -30.52
N ASN A 6 -16.46 -9.24 -31.12
CA ASN A 6 -16.83 -8.01 -30.40
C ASN A 6 -17.98 -8.33 -29.44
N LEU A 7 -17.68 -8.53 -28.16
CA LEU A 7 -18.66 -8.76 -27.10
C LEU A 7 -18.61 -7.55 -26.13
N PRO A 8 -19.49 -6.56 -26.31
CA PRO A 8 -19.50 -5.32 -25.51
C PRO A 8 -19.44 -5.56 -24.00
N ILE A 9 -20.15 -6.58 -23.51
CA ILE A 9 -20.16 -6.95 -22.07
C ILE A 9 -18.77 -7.39 -21.60
N ILE A 10 -18.00 -8.11 -22.43
CA ILE A 10 -16.64 -8.54 -22.08
C ILE A 10 -15.70 -7.34 -22.08
N ASP A 11 -15.86 -6.43 -23.02
CA ASP A 11 -15.03 -5.22 -23.09
C ASP A 11 -15.31 -4.28 -21.92
N GLU A 12 -16.59 -4.12 -21.52
CA GLU A 12 -16.98 -3.39 -20.31
C GLU A 12 -16.41 -4.02 -19.06
N ALA A 13 -16.47 -5.35 -18.90
CA ALA A 13 -15.89 -6.06 -17.76
C ALA A 13 -14.36 -5.90 -17.70
N LYS A 14 -13.66 -5.98 -18.82
CA LYS A 14 -12.22 -5.75 -18.91
C LYS A 14 -11.84 -4.32 -18.51
N GLU A 15 -12.55 -3.33 -19.01
CA GLU A 15 -12.31 -1.93 -18.65
C GLU A 15 -12.58 -1.68 -17.17
N TRP A 16 -13.62 -2.29 -16.61
CA TRP A 16 -13.88 -2.22 -15.17
C TRP A 16 -12.72 -2.85 -14.37
N MET A 17 -12.30 -4.07 -14.73
CA MET A 17 -11.18 -4.74 -14.04
C MET A 17 -9.88 -3.92 -14.14
N LYS A 18 -9.62 -3.33 -15.29
CA LYS A 18 -8.42 -2.51 -15.49
C LYS A 18 -8.41 -1.23 -14.67
N ASN A 19 -9.58 -0.60 -14.49
CA ASN A 19 -9.68 0.73 -13.91
C ASN A 19 -10.12 0.72 -12.43
N GLN A 20 -10.82 -0.35 -11.99
CA GLN A 20 -11.46 -0.41 -10.67
C GLN A 20 -10.91 -1.55 -9.79
N LEU A 21 -10.10 -2.46 -10.31
CA LEU A 21 -9.45 -3.50 -9.52
C LEU A 21 -7.97 -3.19 -9.35
N MET A 22 -7.57 -2.87 -8.13
CA MET A 22 -6.16 -2.66 -7.81
C MET A 22 -5.41 -3.99 -7.71
N PRO A 23 -4.09 -4.00 -7.95
CA PRO A 23 -3.27 -5.19 -7.72
C PRO A 23 -3.35 -5.67 -6.28
N ILE A 24 -3.28 -6.99 -6.08
CA ILE A 24 -3.28 -7.59 -4.74
C ILE A 24 -2.02 -7.14 -3.99
N ILE A 25 -2.20 -6.64 -2.78
CA ILE A 25 -1.11 -6.38 -1.85
C ILE A 25 -0.85 -7.65 -1.06
N ALA A 26 0.22 -8.36 -1.42
CA ALA A 26 0.70 -9.52 -0.65
C ALA A 26 1.66 -9.08 0.48
N PRO A 27 1.96 -9.94 1.46
CA PRO A 27 2.93 -9.66 2.52
C PRO A 27 4.29 -9.19 2.00
N SER A 28 4.74 -9.79 0.90
CA SER A 28 6.01 -9.47 0.23
C SER A 28 5.97 -8.25 -0.69
N THR A 29 4.80 -7.63 -0.89
CA THR A 29 4.67 -6.47 -1.78
C THR A 29 5.44 -5.28 -1.23
N GLY A 30 6.40 -4.79 -1.98
CA GLY A 30 7.23 -3.63 -1.63
C GLY A 30 6.50 -2.31 -1.77
N LEU A 31 5.59 -2.00 -0.85
CA LEU A 31 4.74 -0.80 -0.89
C LEU A 31 5.51 0.52 -0.72
N THR A 32 6.69 0.49 -0.10
CA THR A 32 7.50 1.69 0.17
C THR A 32 7.78 2.50 -1.09
N ALA A 33 8.24 1.85 -2.16
CA ALA A 33 8.55 2.54 -3.41
C ALA A 33 7.29 3.13 -4.08
N TYR A 34 6.19 2.40 -4.02
CA TYR A 34 4.88 2.87 -4.48
C TYR A 34 4.43 4.12 -3.71
N ALA A 35 4.42 4.05 -2.37
CA ALA A 35 4.00 5.16 -1.51
C ALA A 35 4.90 6.39 -1.69
N GLN A 36 6.23 6.20 -1.78
CA GLN A 36 7.18 7.29 -2.04
C GLN A 36 6.88 8.03 -3.35
N ARG A 37 6.66 7.29 -4.44
CA ARG A 37 6.32 7.87 -5.74
C ARG A 37 5.02 8.67 -5.63
N LYS A 38 3.97 8.08 -5.08
CA LYS A 38 2.68 8.76 -4.91
C LYS A 38 2.79 9.99 -4.02
N ALA A 39 3.53 9.91 -2.92
CA ALA A 39 3.76 11.04 -2.01
C ALA A 39 4.57 12.17 -2.67
N SER A 40 5.53 11.85 -3.56
CA SER A 40 6.28 12.89 -4.28
C SER A 40 5.44 13.67 -5.28
N GLU A 41 4.31 13.12 -5.71
CA GLU A 41 3.41 13.70 -6.70
C GLU A 41 2.15 14.34 -6.07
N ASN A 42 1.80 13.95 -4.83
CA ASN A 42 0.51 14.31 -4.22
C ASN A 42 0.65 14.74 -2.75
N LYS A 43 0.55 16.05 -2.51
CA LYS A 43 0.60 16.63 -1.15
C LYS A 43 -0.62 16.28 -0.28
N ASP A 44 -1.78 16.04 -0.88
CA ASP A 44 -2.97 15.67 -0.11
C ASP A 44 -2.87 14.24 0.41
N LEU A 45 -2.18 13.35 -0.32
CA LEU A 45 -1.81 12.03 0.17
C LEU A 45 -0.89 12.13 1.40
N ILE A 46 0.12 13.01 1.36
CA ILE A 46 0.99 13.23 2.52
C ILE A 46 0.19 13.67 3.73
N LYS A 47 -0.70 14.66 3.58
CA LYS A 47 -1.55 15.15 4.68
C LYS A 47 -2.44 14.04 5.25
N TYR A 48 -3.02 13.21 4.38
CA TYR A 48 -3.85 12.08 4.77
C TYR A 48 -3.05 11.08 5.61
N ILE A 49 -1.87 10.67 5.14
CA ILE A 49 -1.01 9.71 5.84
C ILE A 49 -0.49 10.28 7.17
N VAL A 50 -0.02 11.53 7.17
CA VAL A 50 0.47 12.21 8.39
C VAL A 50 -0.66 12.31 9.43
N GLY A 51 -1.87 12.67 9.01
CA GLY A 51 -3.03 12.70 9.90
C GLY A 51 -3.29 11.35 10.55
N PHE A 52 -3.27 10.27 9.76
CA PHE A 52 -3.42 8.91 10.28
C PHE A 52 -2.31 8.52 11.27
N LEU A 53 -1.03 8.74 10.89
CA LEU A 53 0.12 8.38 11.72
C LEU A 53 0.13 9.15 13.04
N HIS A 54 -0.19 10.44 13.00
CA HIS A 54 -0.30 11.27 14.21
C HIS A 54 -1.40 10.74 15.15
N GLU A 55 -2.58 10.45 14.65
CA GLU A 55 -3.67 9.88 15.44
C GLU A 55 -3.41 8.45 15.93
N ALA A 56 -2.52 7.72 15.26
CA ALA A 56 -2.10 6.36 15.62
C ALA A 56 -0.88 6.34 16.56
N ASP A 57 -0.50 7.49 17.12
CA ASP A 57 0.58 7.65 18.13
C ASP A 57 1.99 7.29 17.61
N PHE A 58 2.24 7.54 16.31
CA PHE A 58 3.58 7.35 15.74
C PHE A 58 4.52 8.54 15.93
N ASN A 59 4.05 9.63 16.54
CA ASN A 59 4.79 10.89 16.68
C ASN A 59 5.31 11.49 15.36
N VAL A 60 4.83 11.02 14.22
CA VAL A 60 5.16 11.58 12.90
C VAL A 60 4.30 12.82 12.68
N THR A 61 4.96 13.96 12.50
CA THR A 61 4.29 15.26 12.33
C THR A 61 4.35 15.79 10.91
N ASP A 62 5.30 15.33 10.11
CA ASP A 62 5.35 15.63 8.67
C ASP A 62 6.11 14.54 7.89
N ILE A 63 5.85 14.48 6.58
CA ILE A 63 6.55 13.61 5.64
C ILE A 63 6.91 14.44 4.42
N SER A 64 8.18 14.45 4.05
CA SER A 64 8.63 15.00 2.78
C SER A 64 9.09 13.89 1.83
N ALA A 65 8.65 13.96 0.57
CA ALA A 65 9.05 13.04 -0.49
C ALA A 65 9.48 13.84 -1.71
N ASN A 66 10.79 13.96 -1.94
CA ASN A 66 11.35 14.80 -2.97
C ASN A 66 12.20 14.00 -3.95
N VAL A 67 12.11 14.32 -5.24
CA VAL A 67 13.00 13.77 -6.26
C VAL A 67 14.34 14.44 -6.15
N VAL A 68 15.40 13.67 -5.88
CA VAL A 68 16.78 14.12 -5.78
C VAL A 68 17.67 13.41 -6.80
N ASN A 69 18.69 14.09 -7.28
CA ASN A 69 19.70 13.46 -8.13
C ASN A 69 20.81 12.89 -7.22
N LYS A 70 20.96 11.58 -7.23
CA LYS A 70 22.01 10.89 -6.47
C LYS A 70 23.19 10.61 -7.37
N GLN A 71 24.38 11.05 -6.95
CA GLN A 71 25.64 10.70 -7.61
C GLN A 71 25.91 9.20 -7.51
N LEU A 72 26.28 8.61 -8.62
CA LEU A 72 26.67 7.19 -8.70
C LEU A 72 28.19 7.04 -8.74
N ARG A 73 28.70 6.00 -8.07
CA ARG A 73 30.09 5.57 -8.21
C ARG A 73 30.28 4.82 -9.54
N ASP A 74 31.53 4.73 -9.98
CA ASP A 74 31.88 4.08 -11.25
C ASP A 74 31.45 2.63 -11.33
N ASP A 75 31.60 1.88 -10.25
CA ASP A 75 31.17 0.49 -10.12
C ASP A 75 29.65 0.33 -10.29
N ALA A 76 28.86 1.24 -9.68
CA ALA A 76 27.40 1.24 -9.82
C ALA A 76 26.95 1.60 -11.25
N ILE A 77 27.62 2.58 -11.89
CA ILE A 77 27.33 2.93 -13.28
C ILE A 77 27.59 1.74 -14.20
N LYS A 78 28.74 1.07 -14.02
CA LYS A 78 29.13 -0.11 -14.80
C LYS A 78 28.10 -1.22 -14.64
N PHE A 79 27.72 -1.57 -13.40
CA PHE A 79 26.72 -2.59 -13.10
C PHE A 79 25.37 -2.28 -13.78
N LEU A 80 24.84 -1.07 -13.60
CA LEU A 80 23.54 -0.67 -14.19
C LEU A 80 23.54 -0.70 -15.74
N THR A 81 24.71 -0.43 -16.36
CA THR A 81 24.81 -0.33 -17.82
C THR A 81 25.19 -1.62 -18.50
N GLU A 82 25.75 -2.61 -17.77
CA GLU A 82 26.09 -3.93 -18.29
C GLU A 82 24.94 -4.95 -18.16
N GLU A 83 24.14 -4.87 -17.08
CA GLU A 83 23.05 -5.84 -16.84
C GLU A 83 21.69 -5.44 -17.49
N ASN A 84 21.45 -4.18 -17.79
CA ASN A 84 20.17 -3.69 -18.32
C ASN A 84 20.23 -3.46 -19.83
N VAL A 85 20.25 -4.54 -20.60
CA VAL A 85 19.95 -4.51 -22.05
C VAL A 85 18.45 -4.80 -22.24
N SER A 86 17.55 -3.99 -21.66
CA SER A 86 16.14 -3.97 -22.04
C SER A 86 16.01 -3.13 -23.30
N GLY A 87 15.45 -3.73 -24.35
CA GLY A 87 15.54 -3.21 -25.71
C GLY A 87 14.51 -2.13 -26.08
N ASP A 88 14.02 -1.30 -25.15
CA ASP A 88 13.17 -0.16 -25.48
C ASP A 88 13.98 1.15 -25.54
N GLU A 89 13.52 2.07 -26.39
CA GLU A 89 14.22 3.35 -26.64
C GLU A 89 14.32 4.26 -25.40
N ASP A 90 13.34 4.20 -24.50
CA ASP A 90 13.32 5.05 -23.31
C ASP A 90 14.35 4.57 -22.29
N SER A 91 14.48 3.27 -22.11
CA SER A 91 15.54 2.66 -21.29
C SER A 91 16.93 3.00 -21.83
N ALA A 92 17.12 2.94 -23.15
CA ALA A 92 18.40 3.29 -23.76
C ALA A 92 18.79 4.75 -23.54
N ARG A 93 17.84 5.68 -23.68
CA ARG A 93 18.03 7.12 -23.41
C ARG A 93 18.37 7.39 -21.96
N GLU A 94 17.69 6.72 -21.01
CA GLU A 94 17.97 6.88 -19.59
C GLU A 94 19.37 6.34 -19.23
N MET A 95 19.81 5.24 -19.84
CA MET A 95 21.16 4.69 -19.64
C MET A 95 22.25 5.64 -20.17
N GLU A 96 22.04 6.28 -21.33
CA GLU A 96 22.96 7.29 -21.84
C GLU A 96 23.03 8.51 -20.92
N ARG A 97 21.88 8.94 -20.39
CA ARG A 97 21.83 10.03 -19.40
C ARG A 97 22.61 9.67 -18.14
N ILE A 98 22.42 8.47 -17.58
CA ILE A 98 23.15 7.98 -16.39
C ILE A 98 24.66 7.96 -16.65
N LYS A 99 25.11 7.48 -17.80
CA LYS A 99 26.53 7.47 -18.18
C LYS A 99 27.13 8.87 -18.24
N LYS A 100 26.38 9.83 -18.82
CA LYS A 100 26.83 11.21 -19.03
C LYS A 100 26.82 12.02 -17.74
N GLU A 101 25.68 11.97 -17.02
CA GLU A 101 25.47 12.80 -15.82
C GLU A 101 26.01 12.16 -14.55
N ARG A 102 26.23 10.84 -14.57
CA ARG A 102 26.67 10.02 -13.42
C ARG A 102 25.70 10.12 -12.23
N THR A 103 24.44 10.37 -12.51
CA THR A 103 23.37 10.54 -11.53
C THR A 103 22.18 9.68 -11.86
N ILE A 104 21.46 9.28 -10.80
CA ILE A 104 20.14 8.65 -10.90
C ILE A 104 19.13 9.47 -10.11
N LYS A 105 17.91 9.59 -10.65
CA LYS A 105 16.80 10.19 -9.91
C LYS A 105 16.32 9.21 -8.84
N GLN A 106 16.28 9.66 -7.61
CA GLN A 106 15.80 8.88 -6.46
C GLN A 106 14.81 9.72 -5.67
N ILE A 107 13.74 9.09 -5.16
CA ILE A 107 12.83 9.77 -4.23
C ILE A 107 13.44 9.61 -2.83
N GLN A 108 13.84 10.73 -2.25
CA GLN A 108 14.23 10.82 -0.85
C GLN A 108 12.99 11.10 -0.01
N THR A 109 12.71 10.24 0.96
CA THR A 109 11.60 10.41 1.89
C THR A 109 12.14 10.56 3.29
N VAL A 110 11.73 11.64 3.94
CA VAL A 110 12.13 11.99 5.30
C VAL A 110 10.87 12.14 6.14
N PHE A 111 10.88 11.54 7.31
CA PHE A 111 9.82 11.61 8.31
C PHE A 111 10.27 12.58 9.41
N GLU A 112 9.40 13.52 9.79
CA GLU A 112 9.62 14.40 10.92
C GLU A 112 8.89 13.84 12.14
N HIS A 113 9.62 13.72 13.25
CA HIS A 113 9.09 13.29 14.54
C HIS A 113 9.19 14.41 15.52
N THR A 114 8.13 14.63 16.27
CA THR A 114 8.12 15.61 17.35
C THR A 114 8.20 14.90 18.71
N VAL A 115 9.19 15.26 19.51
CA VAL A 115 9.40 14.72 20.86
C VAL A 115 9.33 15.83 21.87
N GLU A 116 8.48 15.66 22.88
CA GLU A 116 8.43 16.53 24.03
C GLU A 116 9.38 16.03 25.12
N ASN A 117 10.23 16.91 25.64
CA ASN A 117 11.15 16.62 26.73
C ASN A 117 11.18 17.77 27.73
N GLU A 118 11.98 17.64 28.80
CA GLU A 118 12.09 18.67 29.86
C GLU A 118 12.58 20.05 29.37
N LYS A 119 13.18 20.11 28.16
CA LYS A 119 13.68 21.34 27.53
C LYS A 119 12.71 21.96 26.54
N GLY A 120 11.59 21.28 26.27
CA GLY A 120 10.56 21.69 25.32
C GLY A 120 10.36 20.67 24.20
N THR A 121 9.87 21.14 23.06
CA THR A 121 9.57 20.32 21.89
C THR A 121 10.78 20.31 20.94
N GLU A 122 11.23 19.14 20.57
CA GLU A 122 12.31 18.95 19.59
C GLU A 122 11.78 18.20 18.35
N ILE A 123 12.26 18.60 17.16
CA ILE A 123 11.91 17.95 15.88
C ILE A 123 13.12 17.16 15.39
N PHE A 124 12.89 15.90 15.10
CA PHE A 124 13.90 14.98 14.54
C PHE A 124 13.48 14.56 13.14
N GLN A 125 14.44 14.58 12.23
CA GLN A 125 14.24 14.06 10.87
C GLN A 125 14.88 12.67 10.74
N MET A 126 14.09 11.70 10.30
CA MET A 126 14.53 10.33 10.07
C MET A 126 14.37 9.97 8.58
N ASP A 127 15.42 9.38 8.00
CA ASP A 127 15.32 8.79 6.67
C ASP A 127 14.47 7.50 6.76
N LYS A 128 13.77 7.16 5.70
CA LYS A 128 12.93 5.93 5.61
C LYS A 128 13.63 4.65 6.06
N LYS A 129 14.97 4.57 5.92
CA LYS A 129 15.77 3.39 6.32
C LYS A 129 15.92 3.26 7.82
N ASP A 130 15.74 4.37 8.55
CA ASP A 130 15.87 4.45 10.00
C ASP A 130 14.50 4.29 10.70
N GLU A 131 13.41 4.28 9.89
CA GLU A 131 12.05 4.04 10.36
C GLU A 131 11.76 2.57 10.69
N SER A 132 10.78 2.35 11.56
CA SER A 132 10.32 1.00 11.89
C SER A 132 9.65 0.31 10.69
N VAL A 133 9.70 -1.02 10.66
CA VAL A 133 8.99 -1.83 9.65
C VAL A 133 7.48 -1.54 9.70
N GLY A 134 6.91 -1.38 10.91
CA GLY A 134 5.50 -1.06 11.10
C GLY A 134 5.13 0.32 10.52
N THR A 135 5.94 1.36 10.78
CA THR A 135 5.76 2.70 10.21
C THR A 135 5.77 2.64 8.68
N MET A 136 6.75 1.94 8.11
CA MET A 136 6.90 1.82 6.66
C MET A 136 5.78 0.99 6.02
N ARG A 137 5.30 -0.04 6.70
CA ARG A 137 4.14 -0.83 6.26
C ARG A 137 2.87 0.03 6.28
N THR A 138 2.65 0.78 7.36
CA THR A 138 1.54 1.72 7.50
C THR A 138 1.57 2.79 6.39
N PHE A 139 2.72 3.42 6.17
CA PHE A 139 2.91 4.39 5.09
C PHE A 139 2.51 3.81 3.73
N GLY A 140 2.90 2.57 3.46
CA GLY A 140 2.58 1.88 2.21
C GLY A 140 1.10 1.54 2.05
N ILE A 141 0.48 0.97 3.09
CA ILE A 141 -0.93 0.58 3.06
C ILE A 141 -1.83 1.82 3.02
N GLU A 142 -1.56 2.85 3.81
CA GLU A 142 -2.34 4.09 3.79
C GLU A 142 -2.29 4.80 2.43
N ALA A 143 -1.15 4.74 1.73
CA ALA A 143 -1.07 5.24 0.36
C ALA A 143 -1.98 4.45 -0.59
N ALA A 144 -2.07 3.12 -0.44
CA ALA A 144 -2.95 2.29 -1.25
C ALA A 144 -4.43 2.49 -0.91
N LEU A 145 -4.77 2.62 0.38
CA LEU A 145 -6.13 2.92 0.85
C LEU A 145 -6.60 4.28 0.32
N TYR A 146 -5.76 5.31 0.40
CA TYR A 146 -6.08 6.63 -0.16
C TYR A 146 -6.40 6.56 -1.66
N GLU A 147 -5.59 5.86 -2.44
CA GLU A 147 -5.82 5.70 -3.88
C GLU A 147 -7.11 4.91 -4.16
N ALA A 148 -7.38 3.86 -3.39
CA ALA A 148 -8.62 3.10 -3.51
C ALA A 148 -9.85 3.96 -3.22
N LEU A 149 -9.80 4.77 -2.16
CA LEU A 149 -10.87 5.71 -1.80
C LEU A 149 -11.10 6.76 -2.91
N LYS A 150 -10.04 7.32 -3.47
CA LYS A 150 -10.11 8.36 -4.52
C LYS A 150 -10.63 7.81 -5.85
N SER A 151 -10.18 6.63 -6.25
CA SER A 151 -10.58 5.99 -7.51
C SER A 151 -11.86 5.15 -7.38
N GLN A 152 -12.41 5.02 -6.16
CA GLN A 152 -13.56 4.15 -5.85
C GLN A 152 -13.30 2.69 -6.27
N ALA A 153 -12.07 2.23 -6.10
CA ALA A 153 -11.60 0.93 -6.56
C ALA A 153 -11.78 -0.17 -5.51
N VAL A 154 -11.68 -1.41 -5.98
CA VAL A 154 -11.55 -2.60 -5.13
C VAL A 154 -10.06 -2.81 -4.81
N LEU A 155 -9.71 -2.86 -3.53
CA LEU A 155 -8.37 -3.10 -3.03
C LEU A 155 -8.31 -4.44 -2.30
N PRO A 156 -7.70 -5.48 -2.88
CA PRO A 156 -7.43 -6.72 -2.18
C PRO A 156 -6.08 -6.66 -1.43
N VAL A 157 -6.09 -7.07 -0.16
CA VAL A 157 -4.91 -7.14 0.71
C VAL A 157 -4.84 -8.53 1.34
N ASP A 158 -3.75 -9.22 1.09
CA ASP A 158 -3.47 -10.54 1.64
C ASP A 158 -2.65 -10.41 2.93
N GLU A 159 -2.99 -11.20 3.95
CA GLU A 159 -2.41 -11.16 5.29
C GLU A 159 -2.37 -9.71 5.85
N TRP A 160 -3.56 -9.16 6.09
CA TRP A 160 -3.77 -7.80 6.60
C TRP A 160 -2.90 -7.46 7.82
N GLU A 161 -2.71 -8.44 8.70
CA GLU A 161 -1.94 -8.32 9.93
C GLU A 161 -0.43 -8.19 9.75
N THR A 162 0.10 -8.48 8.57
CA THR A 162 1.56 -8.51 8.36
C THR A 162 2.24 -7.22 8.77
N SER A 163 3.13 -7.31 9.76
CA SER A 163 3.91 -6.20 10.33
C SER A 163 3.09 -5.06 10.95
N LEU A 164 1.82 -5.29 11.25
CA LEU A 164 0.94 -4.31 11.89
C LEU A 164 0.50 -4.78 13.28
N HIS A 165 0.55 -3.88 14.26
CA HIS A 165 -0.01 -4.14 15.59
C HIS A 165 -1.55 -4.27 15.49
N PRO A 166 -2.23 -5.17 16.25
CA PRO A 166 -3.68 -5.36 16.17
C PRO A 166 -4.52 -4.08 16.29
N LYS A 167 -4.19 -3.21 17.24
CA LYS A 167 -4.88 -1.89 17.37
C LYS A 167 -4.73 -1.00 16.15
N LEU A 168 -3.61 -1.12 15.42
CA LEU A 168 -3.38 -0.35 14.21
C LEU A 168 -4.23 -0.90 13.05
N GLN A 169 -4.36 -2.22 12.96
CA GLN A 169 -5.24 -2.88 11.99
C GLN A 169 -6.70 -2.44 12.17
N GLU A 170 -7.17 -2.44 13.42
CA GLU A 170 -8.51 -1.97 13.79
C GLU A 170 -8.71 -0.49 13.41
N LYS A 171 -7.76 0.39 13.77
CA LYS A 171 -7.81 1.81 13.44
C LYS A 171 -7.86 2.06 11.93
N MET A 172 -7.04 1.36 11.15
CA MET A 172 -7.04 1.48 9.68
C MET A 172 -8.39 1.08 9.09
N LEU A 173 -8.98 -0.03 9.57
CA LEU A 173 -10.30 -0.48 9.14
C LEU A 173 -11.37 0.55 9.52
N PHE A 174 -11.34 1.07 10.75
CA PHE A 174 -12.27 2.08 11.22
C PHE A 174 -12.21 3.34 10.35
N GLU A 175 -11.02 3.89 10.12
CA GLU A 175 -10.83 5.09 9.31
C GLU A 175 -11.29 4.89 7.85
N TYR A 176 -11.00 3.72 7.29
CA TYR A 176 -11.46 3.36 5.95
C TYR A 176 -12.99 3.26 5.88
N LEU A 177 -13.62 2.52 6.81
CA LEU A 177 -15.06 2.22 6.79
C LEU A 177 -15.93 3.45 7.10
N LYS A 178 -15.45 4.39 7.90
CA LYS A 178 -16.18 5.65 8.17
C LYS A 178 -16.21 6.59 6.95
N THR A 179 -15.35 6.36 5.95
CA THR A 179 -15.30 7.20 4.76
C THR A 179 -16.48 6.87 3.84
N ASN A 180 -17.25 7.89 3.44
CA ASN A 180 -18.33 7.72 2.49
C ASN A 180 -17.79 7.56 1.06
N SER A 181 -17.37 6.32 0.71
CA SER A 181 -16.81 5.95 -0.60
C SER A 181 -17.51 4.71 -1.14
N ARG A 182 -17.43 4.50 -2.46
CA ARG A 182 -17.84 3.25 -3.13
C ARG A 182 -16.68 2.26 -3.26
N SER A 183 -15.51 2.61 -2.76
CA SER A 183 -14.38 1.68 -2.75
C SER A 183 -14.69 0.44 -1.91
N GLN A 184 -14.07 -0.67 -2.26
CA GLN A 184 -14.22 -1.93 -1.55
C GLN A 184 -12.84 -2.42 -1.10
N LEU A 185 -12.76 -2.87 0.15
CA LEU A 185 -11.57 -3.48 0.72
C LEU A 185 -11.84 -4.97 0.93
N ILE A 186 -11.01 -5.82 0.36
CA ILE A 186 -11.05 -7.27 0.57
C ILE A 186 -9.77 -7.66 1.28
N VAL A 187 -9.87 -8.20 2.50
CA VAL A 187 -8.69 -8.61 3.27
C VAL A 187 -8.75 -10.10 3.57
N THR A 188 -7.61 -10.76 3.52
CA THR A 188 -7.42 -12.05 4.18
C THR A 188 -6.64 -11.85 5.47
N THR A 189 -6.90 -12.66 6.49
CA THR A 189 -6.22 -12.54 7.77
C THR A 189 -6.26 -13.87 8.52
N HIS A 190 -5.25 -14.12 9.35
CA HIS A 190 -5.22 -15.15 10.36
C HIS A 190 -5.50 -14.60 11.77
N ASN A 191 -5.72 -13.29 11.88
CA ASN A 191 -6.02 -12.63 13.16
C ASN A 191 -7.51 -12.77 13.50
N ASP A 192 -7.84 -13.70 14.39
CA ASP A 192 -9.19 -13.93 14.90
C ASP A 192 -9.73 -12.77 15.75
N GLY A 193 -8.86 -11.92 16.31
CA GLY A 193 -9.26 -10.71 17.04
C GLY A 193 -10.09 -9.74 16.24
N LEU A 194 -10.05 -9.80 14.89
CA LEU A 194 -10.94 -8.99 14.06
C LEU A 194 -12.42 -9.45 14.15
N LEU A 195 -12.70 -10.65 14.62
CA LEU A 195 -14.07 -11.12 14.86
C LEU A 195 -14.72 -10.37 16.03
N ASP A 196 -13.94 -9.84 16.98
CA ASP A 196 -14.46 -9.03 18.09
C ASP A 196 -15.04 -7.69 17.60
N LEU A 197 -14.71 -7.28 16.36
CA LEU A 197 -15.23 -6.05 15.73
C LEU A 197 -16.55 -6.30 14.95
N VAL A 198 -17.03 -7.55 14.94
CA VAL A 198 -18.28 -7.89 14.26
C VAL A 198 -19.45 -7.29 15.01
N ASP A 199 -20.39 -6.72 14.28
CA ASP A 199 -21.55 -5.92 14.70
C ASP A 199 -21.21 -4.48 15.16
N ASP A 200 -20.01 -4.19 15.65
CA ASP A 200 -19.61 -2.83 15.99
C ASP A 200 -19.02 -2.08 14.79
N LEU A 201 -18.15 -2.75 14.02
CA LEU A 201 -17.44 -2.18 12.88
C LEU A 201 -17.63 -2.99 11.60
N ILE A 202 -17.59 -4.31 11.70
CA ILE A 202 -17.64 -5.25 10.57
C ILE A 202 -19.00 -5.94 10.55
N ARG A 203 -19.65 -5.98 9.40
CA ARG A 203 -20.93 -6.67 9.22
C ARG A 203 -20.73 -8.18 9.15
N LYS A 204 -21.58 -8.96 9.81
CA LYS A 204 -21.55 -10.44 9.78
C LYS A 204 -21.55 -11.01 8.36
N ASP A 205 -22.29 -10.40 7.43
CA ASP A 205 -22.41 -10.87 6.05
C ASP A 205 -21.15 -10.57 5.19
N SER A 206 -20.24 -9.74 5.68
CA SER A 206 -18.95 -9.48 5.04
C SER A 206 -17.81 -10.40 5.52
N VAL A 207 -18.06 -11.21 6.55
CA VAL A 207 -17.07 -12.15 7.10
C VAL A 207 -17.22 -13.52 6.46
N TRP A 208 -16.12 -14.01 5.89
CA TRP A 208 -16.03 -15.30 5.22
C TRP A 208 -14.90 -16.13 5.80
N PHE A 209 -15.12 -17.44 5.91
CA PHE A 209 -14.12 -18.40 6.32
C PHE A 209 -13.73 -19.30 5.17
N THR A 210 -12.45 -19.65 5.12
CA THR A 210 -11.91 -20.63 4.17
C THR A 210 -11.38 -21.83 4.94
N GLU A 211 -11.75 -23.03 4.53
CA GLU A 211 -11.26 -24.29 5.10
C GLU A 211 -10.74 -25.21 4.02
N LYS A 212 -9.49 -25.63 4.15
CA LYS A 212 -8.89 -26.61 3.24
C LYS A 212 -9.13 -28.03 3.74
N LYS A 213 -9.91 -28.80 3.01
CA LYS A 213 -10.18 -30.22 3.30
C LYS A 213 -8.97 -31.10 3.02
N LYS A 214 -8.95 -32.29 3.63
CA LYS A 214 -7.92 -33.32 3.37
C LYS A 214 -7.86 -33.74 1.89
N SER A 215 -8.96 -33.61 1.16
CA SER A 215 -9.04 -33.84 -0.30
C SER A 215 -8.35 -32.78 -1.15
N GLY A 216 -7.86 -31.67 -0.55
CA GLY A 216 -7.29 -30.54 -1.25
C GLY A 216 -8.31 -29.49 -1.73
N VAL A 217 -9.60 -29.75 -1.60
CA VAL A 217 -10.68 -28.80 -1.91
C VAL A 217 -10.76 -27.75 -0.81
N THR A 218 -10.98 -26.49 -1.19
CA THR A 218 -11.24 -25.40 -0.25
C THR A 218 -12.74 -25.12 -0.22
N ASP A 219 -13.34 -25.13 0.97
CA ASP A 219 -14.68 -24.65 1.21
C ASP A 219 -14.65 -23.17 1.58
N LEU A 220 -15.70 -22.46 1.19
CA LEU A 220 -15.93 -21.07 1.51
C LEU A 220 -17.34 -20.92 2.11
N TYR A 221 -17.44 -20.33 3.30
CA TYR A 221 -18.71 -20.15 4.01
C TYR A 221 -18.74 -18.83 4.78
N LYS A 222 -19.94 -18.30 5.00
CA LYS A 222 -20.14 -17.01 5.70
C LYS A 222 -20.31 -17.22 7.20
N LEU A 223 -19.97 -16.19 7.97
CA LEU A 223 -20.32 -16.15 9.40
C LEU A 223 -21.83 -16.29 9.62
N THR A 224 -22.65 -15.72 8.71
CA THR A 224 -24.12 -15.81 8.76
C THR A 224 -24.68 -17.20 8.50
N ASP A 225 -23.89 -18.14 7.99
CA ASP A 225 -24.33 -19.54 7.77
C ASP A 225 -24.40 -20.33 9.09
N PHE A 226 -23.78 -19.82 10.16
CA PHE A 226 -23.84 -20.41 11.49
C PHE A 226 -25.10 -19.95 12.24
N ARG A 227 -25.85 -20.91 12.77
CA ARG A 227 -27.01 -20.63 13.62
C ARG A 227 -26.54 -20.42 15.07
N GLY A 228 -26.99 -19.33 15.71
CA GLY A 228 -26.77 -19.12 17.16
C GLY A 228 -25.46 -18.40 17.51
N VAL A 229 -24.77 -17.80 16.55
CA VAL A 229 -23.70 -16.83 16.81
C VAL A 229 -24.37 -15.45 16.98
N ASN A 230 -24.61 -15.07 18.23
CA ASN A 230 -25.07 -13.74 18.61
C ASN A 230 -23.87 -12.90 18.98
#